data_478ef38d3a51159a49606eb940e785db
#
_entry.id   478ef38d3a51159a49606eb940e785db
#
_cell.length_a   1.000
_cell.length_b   1.000
_cell.length_c   1.000
_cell.angle_alpha   90.00
_cell.angle_beta   90.00
_cell.angle_gamma   90.00
#
_symmetry.space_group_name_H-M   'P 1'
#
loop_
_entity.id
_entity.type
_entity.pdbx_description
1 polymer ?
#
loop_
_entity_poly.entity_id
_entity_poly.type
_entity_poly.pdbx_seq_one_letter_code
_entity_poly.pdbx_strand_id
1 'polypeptide(L)'
;MSKLACISILAAFAAVASAADNPAPDLRGMWKGESESIVLGAGNPHHLPTKKNEPELRSVPFTMTIDKQEGRRLSGTYASARGTSKIIAVISRNGTIFMVDDLGHTQGTVLGPNRLELCYQRASAALRIASCTELTRQQ
;
A
#
# COMPACT_ATOMS: atom_id res chain seq x y z
N MET A 1 -67.47 -37.28 -1.55
CA MET A 1 -66.92 -36.22 -0.70
C MET A 1 -65.40 -36.20 -0.95
N SER A 2 -64.97 -35.33 -1.85
CA SER A 2 -63.55 -35.26 -2.24
C SER A 2 -62.96 -33.99 -1.65
N LYS A 3 -61.93 -34.13 -0.79
CA LYS A 3 -61.21 -32.99 -0.17
C LYS A 3 -59.98 -32.65 -1.04
N LEU A 4 -60.06 -31.51 -1.73
CA LEU A 4 -58.89 -30.91 -2.37
C LEU A 4 -58.02 -30.26 -1.29
N ALA A 5 -56.76 -30.71 -1.20
CA ALA A 5 -55.74 -30.05 -0.40
C ALA A 5 -54.97 -29.06 -1.30
N CYS A 6 -55.07 -27.75 -1.01
CA CYS A 6 -54.26 -26.73 -1.67
C CYS A 6 -52.87 -26.70 -0.99
N ILE A 7 -51.84 -27.04 -1.77
CA ILE A 7 -50.43 -26.89 -1.34
C ILE A 7 -49.99 -25.49 -1.77
N SER A 8 -49.75 -24.61 -0.78
CA SER A 8 -49.16 -23.28 -1.01
C SER A 8 -47.65 -23.41 -1.03
N ILE A 9 -47.06 -23.18 -2.19
CA ILE A 9 -45.58 -23.11 -2.34
C ILE A 9 -45.15 -21.71 -1.99
N LEU A 10 -44.48 -21.54 -0.83
CA LEU A 10 -43.79 -20.30 -0.47
C LEU A 10 -42.48 -20.25 -1.23
N ALA A 11 -42.35 -19.36 -2.21
CA ALA A 11 -41.10 -19.06 -2.89
C ALA A 11 -40.29 -18.10 -2.00
N ALA A 12 -39.23 -18.60 -1.36
CA ALA A 12 -38.24 -17.77 -0.65
C ALA A 12 -37.35 -17.07 -1.65
N PHE A 13 -37.50 -15.77 -1.85
CA PHE A 13 -36.57 -14.92 -2.56
C PHE A 13 -35.35 -14.68 -1.66
N ALA A 14 -34.23 -15.33 -1.95
CA ALA A 14 -32.95 -14.98 -1.37
C ALA A 14 -32.47 -13.65 -1.96
N ALA A 15 -32.51 -12.57 -1.16
CA ALA A 15 -31.91 -11.30 -1.51
C ALA A 15 -30.40 -11.47 -1.56
N VAL A 16 -29.80 -11.45 -2.74
CA VAL A 16 -28.36 -11.39 -2.92
C VAL A 16 -27.94 -9.97 -2.49
N ALA A 17 -27.39 -9.83 -1.28
CA ALA A 17 -26.79 -8.59 -0.85
C ALA A 17 -25.57 -8.31 -1.75
N SER A 18 -25.72 -7.36 -2.68
CA SER A 18 -24.60 -6.82 -3.46
C SER A 18 -23.64 -6.18 -2.47
N ALA A 19 -22.43 -6.73 -2.33
CA ALA A 19 -21.38 -6.08 -1.57
C ALA A 19 -21.16 -4.70 -2.20
N ALA A 20 -21.57 -3.65 -1.50
CA ALA A 20 -21.34 -2.27 -1.95
C ALA A 20 -19.84 -2.08 -2.14
N ASP A 21 -19.41 -1.71 -3.35
CA ASP A 21 -18.04 -1.36 -3.65
C ASP A 21 -17.68 -0.12 -2.81
N ASN A 22 -16.99 -0.30 -1.69
CA ASN A 22 -16.53 0.82 -0.88
C ASN A 22 -15.65 1.72 -1.75
N PRO A 23 -15.94 3.04 -1.81
CA PRO A 23 -15.12 3.96 -2.59
C PRO A 23 -13.68 3.91 -2.08
N ALA A 24 -12.72 4.02 -3.01
CA ALA A 24 -11.32 4.10 -2.64
C ALA A 24 -11.08 5.36 -1.80
N PRO A 25 -10.27 5.28 -0.72
CA PRO A 25 -9.90 6.47 0.04
C PRO A 25 -9.13 7.44 -0.85
N ASP A 26 -9.32 8.75 -0.62
CA ASP A 26 -8.52 9.78 -1.29
C ASP A 26 -7.16 9.89 -0.60
N LEU A 27 -6.10 9.51 -1.31
CA LEU A 27 -4.73 9.52 -0.81
C LEU A 27 -3.89 10.66 -1.41
N ARG A 28 -4.48 11.56 -2.20
CA ARG A 28 -3.77 12.71 -2.78
C ARG A 28 -3.19 13.62 -1.70
N GLY A 29 -2.05 14.24 -2.00
CA GLY A 29 -1.35 15.15 -1.11
C GLY A 29 -0.03 14.62 -0.60
N MET A 30 0.54 15.30 0.39
CA MET A 30 1.85 15.02 0.94
C MET A 30 1.73 14.22 2.24
N TRP A 31 2.60 13.23 2.36
CA TRP A 31 2.71 12.33 3.50
C TRP A 31 4.15 12.25 3.97
N LYS A 32 4.39 12.26 5.27
CA LYS A 32 5.73 12.18 5.85
C LYS A 32 5.82 11.13 6.94
N GLY A 33 6.97 10.49 7.03
CA GLY A 33 7.29 9.53 8.09
C GLY A 33 8.74 9.14 8.07
N GLU A 34 9.13 8.35 9.04
CA GLU A 34 10.47 7.80 9.17
C GLU A 34 10.42 6.28 9.04
N SER A 35 11.27 5.73 8.21
CA SER A 35 11.32 4.28 7.99
C SER A 35 12.13 3.58 9.06
N GLU A 36 11.68 2.38 9.42
CA GLU A 36 12.48 1.37 10.09
C GLU A 36 12.94 0.36 9.05
N SER A 37 14.24 0.29 8.81
CA SER A 37 14.81 -0.50 7.71
C SER A 37 15.94 -1.41 8.19
N ILE A 38 16.06 -2.56 7.53
CA ILE A 38 17.25 -3.41 7.56
C ILE A 38 17.77 -3.56 6.12
N VAL A 39 19.06 -3.28 5.95
CA VAL A 39 19.72 -3.21 4.64
C VAL A 39 20.91 -4.12 4.62
N LEU A 40 21.15 -4.83 3.52
CA LEU A 40 22.33 -5.66 3.29
C LEU A 40 22.82 -5.50 1.86
N GLY A 41 24.07 -5.14 1.68
CA GLY A 41 24.77 -5.10 0.40
C GLY A 41 24.95 -3.72 -0.20
N ALA A 42 24.87 -3.62 -1.53
CA ALA A 42 25.07 -2.37 -2.26
C ALA A 42 24.01 -1.32 -1.92
N GLY A 43 24.38 -0.04 -2.00
CA GLY A 43 23.42 1.04 -1.79
C GLY A 43 22.42 1.21 -2.95
N ASN A 44 21.47 2.09 -2.71
CA ASN A 44 20.52 2.60 -3.71
C ASN A 44 20.36 4.12 -3.51
N PRO A 45 19.52 4.83 -4.28
CA PRO A 45 19.30 6.27 -4.08
C PRO A 45 18.87 6.68 -2.67
N HIS A 46 18.25 5.79 -1.89
CA HIS A 46 17.77 6.10 -0.56
C HIS A 46 18.66 5.56 0.58
N HIS A 47 19.45 4.51 0.31
CA HIS A 47 20.29 3.84 1.30
C HIS A 47 21.75 3.74 0.87
N LEU A 48 22.67 4.04 1.77
CA LEU A 48 24.12 3.80 1.57
C LEU A 48 24.42 2.30 1.52
N PRO A 49 25.55 1.87 0.91
CA PRO A 49 26.03 0.49 1.02
C PRO A 49 26.27 0.11 2.49
N THR A 50 26.08 -1.18 2.80
CA THR A 50 26.44 -1.71 4.11
C THR A 50 27.96 -1.97 4.22
N LYS A 51 28.50 -1.89 5.42
CA LYS A 51 29.88 -2.24 5.71
C LYS A 51 30.01 -3.76 5.85
N LYS A 52 31.12 -4.30 5.39
CA LYS A 52 31.50 -5.72 5.58
C LYS A 52 30.49 -6.77 5.15
N ASN A 53 29.55 -6.41 4.27
CA ASN A 53 28.48 -7.31 3.85
C ASN A 53 27.65 -7.88 5.03
N GLU A 54 27.43 -7.06 6.07
CA GLU A 54 26.60 -7.37 7.23
C GLU A 54 25.31 -6.55 7.19
N PRO A 55 24.19 -7.08 7.73
CA PRO A 55 22.94 -6.32 7.81
C PRO A 55 23.11 -5.10 8.72
N GLU A 56 22.61 -3.94 8.27
CA GLU A 56 22.62 -2.70 9.05
C GLU A 56 21.19 -2.19 9.25
N LEU A 57 20.88 -1.79 10.49
CA LEU A 57 19.62 -1.11 10.83
C LEU A 57 19.72 0.37 10.47
N ARG A 58 18.65 0.91 9.91
CA ARG A 58 18.60 2.31 9.47
C ARG A 58 17.23 2.91 9.67
N SER A 59 17.23 4.21 9.97
CA SER A 59 16.05 5.08 9.92
C SER A 59 16.28 6.14 8.87
N VAL A 60 15.29 6.31 7.97
CA VAL A 60 15.38 7.30 6.89
C VAL A 60 14.04 8.07 6.84
N PRO A 61 14.08 9.40 6.98
CA PRO A 61 12.90 10.21 6.74
C PRO A 61 12.50 10.20 5.28
N PHE A 62 11.20 9.96 5.02
CA PHE A 62 10.61 9.96 3.69
C PHE A 62 9.45 10.94 3.57
N THR A 63 9.32 11.46 2.37
CA THR A 63 8.13 12.20 1.93
C THR A 63 7.54 11.49 0.72
N MET A 64 6.27 11.10 0.81
CA MET A 64 5.48 10.62 -0.32
C MET A 64 4.53 11.74 -0.76
N THR A 65 4.47 12.00 -2.06
CA THR A 65 3.48 12.90 -2.65
C THR A 65 2.67 12.13 -3.68
N ILE A 66 1.36 12.07 -3.48
CA ILE A 66 0.42 11.53 -4.46
C ILE A 66 -0.14 12.71 -5.25
N ASP A 67 0.32 12.84 -6.49
CA ASP A 67 -0.04 13.96 -7.38
C ASP A 67 -1.37 13.69 -8.10
N LYS A 68 -1.62 12.43 -8.45
CA LYS A 68 -2.81 12.02 -9.20
C LYS A 68 -3.42 10.77 -8.63
N GLN A 69 -4.75 10.80 -8.51
CA GLN A 69 -5.57 9.62 -8.22
C GLN A 69 -6.77 9.57 -9.14
N GLU A 70 -7.00 8.41 -9.73
CA GLU A 70 -8.15 8.13 -10.58
C GLU A 70 -8.78 6.80 -10.13
N GLY A 71 -9.83 6.91 -9.34
CA GLY A 71 -10.42 5.77 -8.63
C GLY A 71 -9.39 5.14 -7.68
N ARG A 72 -9.00 3.90 -7.97
CA ARG A 72 -8.04 3.13 -7.16
C ARG A 72 -6.60 3.23 -7.66
N ARG A 73 -6.33 3.98 -8.74
CA ARG A 73 -5.01 4.12 -9.38
C ARG A 73 -4.35 5.43 -8.96
N LEU A 74 -3.11 5.36 -8.57
CA LEU A 74 -2.34 6.46 -8.00
C LEU A 74 -1.03 6.64 -8.74
N SER A 75 -0.54 7.87 -8.82
CA SER A 75 0.83 8.17 -9.21
C SER A 75 1.38 9.35 -8.41
N GLY A 76 2.70 9.39 -8.25
CA GLY A 76 3.37 10.42 -7.49
C GLY A 76 4.86 10.16 -7.33
N THR A 77 5.41 10.61 -6.21
CA THR A 77 6.83 10.49 -5.88
C THR A 77 7.04 10.00 -4.45
N TYR A 78 8.17 9.33 -4.23
CA TYR A 78 8.67 8.92 -2.92
C TYR A 78 10.10 9.43 -2.77
N ALA A 79 10.35 10.28 -1.80
CA ALA A 79 11.59 11.04 -1.68
C ALA A 79 12.24 10.90 -0.30
N SER A 80 13.55 10.83 -0.28
CA SER A 80 14.41 11.01 0.90
C SER A 80 15.38 12.18 0.65
N ALA A 81 16.20 12.53 1.64
CA ALA A 81 17.26 13.53 1.46
C ALA A 81 18.27 13.15 0.35
N ARG A 82 18.35 11.88 -0.04
CA ARG A 82 19.32 11.36 -1.00
C ARG A 82 18.78 11.25 -2.43
N GLY A 83 17.48 11.14 -2.61
CA GLY A 83 16.91 10.96 -3.94
C GLY A 83 15.40 10.88 -3.94
N THR A 84 14.84 10.88 -5.15
CA THR A 84 13.41 10.81 -5.41
C THR A 84 13.14 9.73 -6.46
N SER A 85 12.17 8.87 -6.18
CA SER A 85 11.65 7.86 -7.11
C SER A 85 10.23 8.24 -7.55
N LYS A 86 9.91 7.99 -8.82
CA LYS A 86 8.52 8.00 -9.29
C LYS A 86 7.83 6.74 -8.84
N ILE A 87 6.58 6.87 -8.38
CA ILE A 87 5.76 5.75 -7.93
C ILE A 87 4.47 5.67 -8.72
N ILE A 88 4.02 4.44 -8.95
CA ILE A 88 2.66 4.12 -9.36
C ILE A 88 2.07 3.11 -8.38
N ALA A 89 0.77 3.20 -8.12
CA ALA A 89 0.12 2.32 -7.18
C ALA A 89 -1.33 2.01 -7.56
N VAL A 90 -1.83 0.93 -7.01
CA VAL A 90 -3.24 0.57 -7.06
C VAL A 90 -3.72 0.17 -5.65
N ILE A 91 -4.93 0.61 -5.29
CA ILE A 91 -5.62 0.17 -4.08
C ILE A 91 -6.51 -1.01 -4.45
N SER A 92 -6.29 -2.16 -3.85
CA SER A 92 -7.12 -3.34 -4.05
C SER A 92 -8.52 -3.17 -3.44
N ARG A 93 -9.45 -4.08 -3.73
CA ARG A 93 -10.82 -4.02 -3.18
C ARG A 93 -10.88 -4.17 -1.67
N ASN A 94 -9.91 -4.88 -1.07
CA ASN A 94 -9.78 -5.02 0.38
C ASN A 94 -9.01 -3.88 1.05
N GLY A 95 -8.63 -2.82 0.30
CA GLY A 95 -7.94 -1.64 0.83
C GLY A 95 -6.41 -1.74 0.87
N THR A 96 -5.82 -2.86 0.46
CA THR A 96 -4.36 -2.99 0.38
C THR A 96 -3.82 -2.12 -0.76
N ILE A 97 -2.76 -1.36 -0.50
CA ILE A 97 -2.03 -0.57 -1.48
C ILE A 97 -0.89 -1.42 -2.03
N PHE A 98 -0.84 -1.59 -3.35
CA PHE A 98 0.30 -2.17 -4.07
C PHE A 98 0.98 -1.07 -4.85
N MET A 99 2.24 -0.79 -4.54
CA MET A 99 3.01 0.30 -5.11
C MET A 99 4.34 -0.22 -5.64
N VAL A 100 4.79 0.32 -6.76
CA VAL A 100 6.09 0.01 -7.37
C VAL A 100 6.79 1.28 -7.79
N ASP A 101 8.10 1.21 -7.78
CA ASP A 101 9.04 2.12 -8.41
C ASP A 101 10.08 1.33 -9.22
N ASP A 102 11.09 1.98 -9.76
CA ASP A 102 12.18 1.34 -10.50
C ASP A 102 13.16 0.56 -9.60
N LEU A 103 13.01 0.66 -8.29
CA LEU A 103 13.92 0.05 -7.31
C LEU A 103 13.33 -1.21 -6.65
N GLY A 104 12.01 -1.28 -6.51
CA GLY A 104 11.37 -2.39 -5.82
C GLY A 104 9.85 -2.27 -5.74
N HIS A 105 9.27 -2.91 -4.76
CA HIS A 105 7.83 -2.93 -4.54
C HIS A 105 7.49 -2.69 -3.08
N THR A 106 6.32 -2.08 -2.88
CA THR A 106 5.79 -1.72 -1.57
C THR A 106 4.38 -2.25 -1.44
N GLN A 107 4.07 -2.80 -0.29
CA GLN A 107 2.72 -3.10 0.11
C GLN A 107 2.31 -2.17 1.25
N GLY A 108 1.09 -1.66 1.23
CA GLY A 108 0.64 -0.69 2.21
C GLY A 108 -0.76 -0.92 2.71
N THR A 109 -1.04 -0.31 3.84
CA THR A 109 -2.34 -0.36 4.54
C THR A 109 -2.74 1.05 4.96
N VAL A 110 -4.01 1.38 4.75
CA VAL A 110 -4.61 2.62 5.28
C VAL A 110 -4.97 2.38 6.74
N LEU A 111 -4.28 3.05 7.66
CA LEU A 111 -4.50 2.95 9.10
C LEU A 111 -5.57 3.92 9.60
N GLY A 112 -5.92 4.91 8.79
CA GLY A 112 -6.92 5.94 9.09
C GLY A 112 -6.89 7.06 8.07
N PRO A 113 -7.72 8.10 8.22
CA PRO A 113 -7.85 9.17 7.23
C PRO A 113 -6.54 9.91 6.94
N ASN A 114 -5.63 9.97 7.92
CA ASN A 114 -4.37 10.68 7.85
C ASN A 114 -3.15 9.83 8.19
N ARG A 115 -3.29 8.49 8.18
CA ARG A 115 -2.19 7.56 8.51
C ARG A 115 -2.17 6.38 7.54
N LEU A 116 -0.97 6.07 7.05
CA LEU A 116 -0.66 4.92 6.20
C LEU A 116 0.52 4.16 6.79
N GLU A 117 0.57 2.87 6.59
CA GLU A 117 1.80 2.08 6.72
C GLU A 117 2.19 1.54 5.36
N LEU A 118 3.45 1.74 4.97
CA LEU A 118 4.01 1.23 3.73
C LEU A 118 5.24 0.37 4.03
N CYS A 119 5.24 -0.87 3.61
CA CYS A 119 6.37 -1.79 3.77
C CYS A 119 7.00 -2.09 2.41
N TYR A 120 8.23 -1.62 2.22
CA TYR A 120 9.03 -1.76 1.02
C TYR A 120 9.89 -3.02 1.08
N GLN A 121 10.03 -3.67 -0.05
CA GLN A 121 10.86 -4.85 -0.22
C GLN A 121 11.68 -4.76 -1.52
N ARG A 122 12.95 -5.09 -1.40
CA ARG A 122 13.85 -5.32 -2.53
C ARG A 122 14.70 -6.55 -2.26
N ALA A 123 14.78 -7.44 -3.25
CA ALA A 123 15.61 -8.63 -3.20
C ALA A 123 16.39 -8.77 -4.51
N SER A 124 17.71 -8.65 -4.45
CA SER A 124 18.63 -8.97 -5.54
C SER A 124 19.90 -9.59 -4.97
N ALA A 125 20.75 -10.14 -5.81
CA ALA A 125 22.05 -10.68 -5.37
C ALA A 125 22.93 -9.60 -4.72
N ALA A 126 22.85 -8.35 -5.18
CA ALA A 126 23.69 -7.25 -4.73
C ALA A 126 23.10 -6.46 -3.56
N LEU A 127 21.77 -6.46 -3.38
CA LEU A 127 21.09 -5.61 -2.41
C LEU A 127 19.80 -6.24 -1.91
N ARG A 128 19.62 -6.27 -0.60
CA ARG A 128 18.38 -6.66 0.07
C ARG A 128 17.95 -5.57 1.02
N ILE A 129 16.67 -5.23 0.99
CA ILE A 129 16.06 -4.23 1.88
C ILE A 129 14.70 -4.75 2.31
N ALA A 130 14.43 -4.67 3.61
CA ALA A 130 13.10 -4.72 4.18
C ALA A 130 12.90 -3.47 5.03
N SER A 131 11.81 -2.75 4.82
CA SER A 131 11.58 -1.45 5.46
C SER A 131 10.10 -1.20 5.62
N CYS A 132 9.65 -0.75 6.78
CA CYS A 132 8.30 -0.24 6.97
C CYS A 132 8.34 1.23 7.40
N THR A 133 7.40 2.02 6.93
CA THR A 133 7.27 3.45 7.22
C THR A 133 5.81 3.75 7.55
N GLU A 134 5.56 4.25 8.74
CA GLU A 134 4.29 4.88 9.05
C GLU A 134 4.32 6.33 8.56
N LEU A 135 3.37 6.69 7.71
CA LEU A 135 3.26 8.01 7.09
C LEU A 135 2.04 8.75 7.63
N THR A 136 2.22 10.02 7.95
CA THR A 136 1.16 10.94 8.36
C THR A 136 0.93 11.99 7.28
N ARG A 137 -0.35 12.24 6.95
CA ARG A 137 -0.74 13.28 5.98
C ARG A 137 -0.34 14.66 6.50
N GLN A 138 0.25 15.46 5.65
CA GLN A 138 0.55 16.86 5.93
C GLN A 138 -0.64 17.74 5.51
N GLN A 139 -0.97 18.71 6.34
CA GLN A 139 -2.01 19.72 6.08
C GLN A 139 -1.48 20.84 5.18
#